data_5b8a87c821de38fa863cdd5628cab9b0
#
_entry.id   5b8a87c821de38fa863cdd5628cab9b0
#
_cell.length_a   1.000
_cell.length_b   1.000
_cell.length_c   1.000
_cell.angle_alpha   90.00
_cell.angle_beta   90.00
_cell.angle_gamma   90.00
#
_symmetry.space_group_name_H-M   'P 1'
#
loop_
_entity.id
_entity.type
_entity.pdbx_description
1 polymer ?
#
loop_
_entity_poly.entity_id
_entity_poly.type
_entity_poly.pdbx_seq_one_letter_code
_entity_poly.pdbx_strand_id
1 'polypeptide(L)'
;MALQLTDEWDKVFPKSDKVDHKKVTFKNHFGIELAADLYEPKDASGKLPAIAVSGPYGAVKEQSSGFYAQEMAERGFVTIAFDPSFTGESGGEPRYVTSWDINVEDYQAAVDFLSNQENVDPEKISIIGICGWAGVALETATIDTRIKATICSTMYNIPRIRTNGYFDSENSVEKRREKRIAVNNQRTEDFKNGEMKLQGGIPKILPEGVELPKFQKDYWDYYQTPRGYHKRSSNSNDGWAASGSTSLMNCRAFAFANEIQNAVMIVHGEKAHSRYMSEDAFAEMTGHKYETNNAPAPYTGNAPVGETREGNKELLIVEGASHCDLYDQKDIIPFDKIEAFIKENI
;
A
#
# COMPACT_ATOMS: atom_id res chain seq x y z
N MET A 1 -21.07 -0.13 -15.95
CA MET A 1 -22.00 0.65 -15.11
C MET A 1 -21.19 1.79 -14.51
N ALA A 2 -21.78 3.00 -14.38
CA ALA A 2 -21.11 4.10 -13.71
C ALA A 2 -20.88 3.76 -12.23
N LEU A 3 -19.76 4.19 -11.66
CA LEU A 3 -19.45 3.98 -10.26
C LEU A 3 -20.44 4.74 -9.38
N GLN A 4 -20.78 4.17 -8.23
CA GLN A 4 -21.60 4.83 -7.21
C GLN A 4 -20.65 5.43 -6.16
N LEU A 5 -20.37 6.72 -6.28
CA LEU A 5 -19.52 7.42 -5.34
C LEU A 5 -20.36 8.06 -4.23
N THR A 6 -19.85 8.06 -2.99
CA THR A 6 -20.49 8.78 -1.90
C THR A 6 -20.00 10.22 -1.83
N ASP A 7 -20.92 11.18 -1.67
CA ASP A 7 -20.60 12.60 -1.51
C ASP A 7 -20.30 12.99 -0.05
N GLU A 8 -20.62 12.11 0.90
CA GLU A 8 -20.40 12.34 2.33
C GLU A 8 -18.89 12.20 2.67
N TRP A 9 -18.48 13.01 3.68
CA TRP A 9 -17.15 12.82 4.29
C TRP A 9 -17.19 11.63 5.24
N ASP A 10 -17.03 10.43 4.70
CA ASP A 10 -17.05 9.17 5.45
C ASP A 10 -15.62 8.64 5.76
N LYS A 11 -14.64 9.53 5.78
CA LYS A 11 -13.24 9.21 6.05
C LYS A 11 -12.98 9.06 7.54
N VAL A 12 -12.04 8.19 7.90
CA VAL A 12 -11.67 7.92 9.30
C VAL A 12 -10.77 8.99 9.93
N PHE A 13 -10.48 10.05 9.19
CA PHE A 13 -9.68 11.18 9.64
C PHE A 13 -10.44 12.50 9.43
N PRO A 14 -10.15 13.56 10.21
CA PRO A 14 -10.83 14.83 10.10
C PRO A 14 -10.51 15.53 8.78
N LYS A 15 -11.49 16.27 8.26
CA LYS A 15 -11.30 17.10 7.06
C LYS A 15 -10.43 18.29 7.39
N SER A 16 -9.40 18.54 6.58
CA SER A 16 -8.58 19.75 6.68
C SER A 16 -9.31 20.95 6.10
N ASP A 17 -9.11 22.11 6.73
CA ASP A 17 -9.57 23.41 6.23
C ASP A 17 -8.59 24.07 5.26
N LYS A 18 -7.39 23.51 5.09
CA LYS A 18 -6.32 24.03 4.22
C LYS A 18 -6.36 23.46 2.79
N VAL A 19 -7.14 22.43 2.55
CA VAL A 19 -7.22 21.76 1.25
C VAL A 19 -8.64 21.73 0.72
N ASP A 20 -8.78 21.81 -0.59
CA ASP A 20 -10.00 21.47 -1.30
C ASP A 20 -10.02 19.98 -1.61
N HIS A 21 -11.21 19.39 -1.58
CA HIS A 21 -11.42 17.97 -1.82
C HIS A 21 -12.58 17.75 -2.77
N LYS A 22 -12.37 16.87 -3.74
CA LYS A 22 -13.44 16.39 -4.64
C LYS A 22 -13.19 14.95 -5.03
N LYS A 23 -14.26 14.19 -5.30
CA LYS A 23 -14.14 12.85 -5.89
C LYS A 23 -13.92 12.94 -7.39
N VAL A 24 -13.05 12.06 -7.88
CA VAL A 24 -12.72 11.95 -9.30
C VAL A 24 -12.70 10.48 -9.72
N THR A 25 -12.81 10.22 -11.03
CA THR A 25 -12.63 8.90 -11.60
C THR A 25 -11.71 8.95 -12.80
N PHE A 26 -10.99 7.87 -13.05
CA PHE A 26 -10.18 7.67 -14.23
C PHE A 26 -10.15 6.18 -14.59
N LYS A 27 -9.72 5.85 -15.80
CA LYS A 27 -9.66 4.45 -16.25
C LYS A 27 -8.23 3.99 -16.43
N ASN A 28 -7.96 2.76 -16.03
CA ASN A 28 -6.73 2.07 -16.36
C ASN A 28 -6.80 1.47 -17.77
N HIS A 29 -5.68 0.94 -18.29
CA HIS A 29 -5.61 0.35 -19.63
C HIS A 29 -6.43 -0.95 -19.79
N PHE A 30 -6.83 -1.58 -18.70
CA PHE A 30 -7.76 -2.70 -18.70
C PHE A 30 -9.22 -2.26 -18.78
N GLY A 31 -9.48 -0.94 -18.87
CA GLY A 31 -10.83 -0.37 -18.94
C GLY A 31 -11.57 -0.34 -17.62
N ILE A 32 -10.90 -0.64 -16.51
CA ILE A 32 -11.48 -0.57 -15.17
C ILE A 32 -11.51 0.91 -14.73
N GLU A 33 -12.68 1.38 -14.31
CA GLU A 33 -12.84 2.73 -13.78
C GLU A 33 -12.46 2.76 -12.30
N LEU A 34 -11.51 3.61 -11.95
CA LEU A 34 -10.99 3.79 -10.60
C LEU A 34 -11.64 5.02 -9.95
N ALA A 35 -11.97 4.89 -8.66
CA ALA A 35 -12.47 5.98 -7.82
C ALA A 35 -11.34 6.55 -6.96
N ALA A 36 -11.23 7.86 -6.93
CA ALA A 36 -10.23 8.56 -6.14
C ALA A 36 -10.81 9.80 -5.44
N ASP A 37 -10.14 10.20 -4.36
CA ASP A 37 -10.29 11.48 -3.71
C ASP A 37 -9.12 12.38 -4.14
N LEU A 38 -9.40 13.50 -4.78
CA LEU A 38 -8.43 14.53 -5.15
C LEU A 38 -8.39 15.59 -4.06
N TYR A 39 -7.18 15.92 -3.61
CA TYR A 39 -6.91 16.99 -2.63
C TYR A 39 -5.99 18.03 -3.26
N GLU A 40 -6.36 19.30 -3.13
CA GLU A 40 -5.63 20.44 -3.72
C GLU A 40 -5.40 21.51 -2.64
N PRO A 41 -4.18 22.06 -2.50
CA PRO A 41 -3.95 23.20 -1.58
C PRO A 41 -4.82 24.40 -1.97
N LYS A 42 -5.56 24.99 -1.02
CA LYS A 42 -6.51 26.09 -1.31
C LYS A 42 -5.87 27.35 -1.89
N ASP A 43 -4.71 27.71 -1.39
CA ASP A 43 -4.06 28.99 -1.72
C ASP A 43 -2.93 28.83 -2.74
N ALA A 44 -2.89 27.70 -3.44
CA ALA A 44 -1.86 27.43 -4.42
C ALA A 44 -2.11 28.10 -5.76
N SER A 45 -1.06 28.53 -6.41
CA SER A 45 -1.10 29.13 -7.75
C SER A 45 -0.02 28.49 -8.65
N GLY A 46 -0.32 28.41 -9.94
CA GLY A 46 0.57 27.81 -10.91
C GLY A 46 0.51 26.28 -10.89
N LYS A 47 1.51 25.65 -11.53
CA LYS A 47 1.61 24.18 -11.58
C LYS A 47 2.36 23.67 -10.37
N LEU A 48 1.78 22.67 -9.72
CA LEU A 48 2.30 22.03 -8.52
C LEU A 48 2.85 20.63 -8.81
N PRO A 49 3.77 20.12 -7.99
CA PRO A 49 4.10 18.70 -7.97
C PRO A 49 2.90 17.87 -7.51
N ALA A 50 2.82 16.61 -7.96
CA ALA A 50 1.67 15.78 -7.62
C ALA A 50 2.07 14.40 -7.07
N ILE A 51 1.16 13.79 -6.30
CA ILE A 51 1.38 12.50 -5.66
C ILE A 51 0.14 11.61 -5.79
N ALA A 52 0.30 10.38 -6.30
CA ALA A 52 -0.73 9.35 -6.22
C ALA A 52 -0.47 8.45 -5.01
N VAL A 53 -1.50 8.21 -4.19
CA VAL A 53 -1.41 7.47 -2.93
C VAL A 53 -2.38 6.29 -2.92
N SER A 54 -1.95 5.11 -2.51
CA SER A 54 -2.85 3.96 -2.28
C SER A 54 -2.37 3.04 -1.15
N GLY A 55 -3.29 2.24 -0.65
CA GLY A 55 -3.06 1.28 0.43
C GLY A 55 -3.61 1.71 1.78
N PRO A 56 -3.49 0.89 2.81
CA PRO A 56 -2.93 -0.47 2.86
C PRO A 56 -3.70 -1.53 2.04
N TYR A 57 -3.11 -2.70 1.87
CA TYR A 57 -3.79 -3.86 1.26
C TYR A 57 -5.04 -4.23 2.07
N GLY A 58 -6.20 -4.16 1.41
CA GLY A 58 -7.50 -4.38 2.06
C GLY A 58 -8.12 -3.16 2.73
N ALA A 59 -7.45 -2.02 2.72
CA ALA A 59 -8.01 -0.73 3.08
C ALA A 59 -8.70 -0.07 1.87
N VAL A 60 -9.33 1.07 2.11
CA VAL A 60 -9.90 1.95 1.10
C VAL A 60 -9.35 3.36 1.24
N LYS A 61 -9.52 4.19 0.21
CA LYS A 61 -9.03 5.57 0.15
C LYS A 61 -9.54 6.47 1.28
N GLU A 62 -10.61 6.09 1.96
CA GLU A 62 -11.15 6.79 3.12
C GLU A 62 -10.36 6.53 4.42
N GLN A 63 -9.36 5.66 4.36
CA GLN A 63 -8.50 5.28 5.49
C GLN A 63 -7.10 5.91 5.33
N SER A 64 -6.03 5.15 5.59
CA SER A 64 -4.64 5.61 5.62
C SER A 64 -4.20 6.38 4.36
N SER A 65 -4.53 5.89 3.14
CA SER A 65 -4.09 6.57 1.92
C SER A 65 -4.69 7.96 1.76
N GLY A 66 -5.97 8.15 2.12
CA GLY A 66 -6.58 9.48 2.13
C GLY A 66 -5.96 10.40 3.17
N PHE A 67 -5.61 9.87 4.35
CA PHE A 67 -4.90 10.63 5.37
C PHE A 67 -3.53 11.13 4.87
N TYR A 68 -2.72 10.23 4.27
CA TYR A 68 -1.44 10.63 3.66
C TYR A 68 -1.64 11.64 2.53
N ALA A 69 -2.63 11.45 1.66
CA ALA A 69 -2.91 12.37 0.57
C ALA A 69 -3.26 13.77 1.09
N GLN A 70 -4.15 13.86 2.10
CA GLN A 70 -4.49 15.14 2.72
C GLN A 70 -3.29 15.82 3.38
N GLU A 71 -2.47 15.08 4.15
CA GLU A 71 -1.27 15.62 4.80
C GLU A 71 -0.24 16.13 3.78
N MET A 72 -0.06 15.45 2.66
CA MET A 72 0.84 15.92 1.60
C MET A 72 0.26 17.08 0.81
N ALA A 73 -1.07 17.16 0.67
CA ALA A 73 -1.71 18.32 0.06
C ALA A 73 -1.54 19.60 0.94
N GLU A 74 -1.61 19.47 2.27
CA GLU A 74 -1.29 20.59 3.19
C GLU A 74 0.15 21.09 3.03
N ARG A 75 1.05 20.27 2.46
CA ARG A 75 2.47 20.57 2.22
C ARG A 75 2.75 21.08 0.80
N GLY A 76 1.70 21.33 0.00
CA GLY A 76 1.82 22.00 -1.29
C GLY A 76 1.84 21.06 -2.50
N PHE A 77 1.38 19.82 -2.38
CA PHE A 77 1.23 18.90 -3.49
C PHE A 77 -0.24 18.77 -3.94
N VAL A 78 -0.49 18.59 -5.22
CA VAL A 78 -1.77 18.04 -5.69
C VAL A 78 -1.73 16.52 -5.45
N THR A 79 -2.70 15.99 -4.73
CA THR A 79 -2.66 14.57 -4.38
C THR A 79 -3.95 13.84 -4.71
N ILE A 80 -3.86 12.56 -5.06
CA ILE A 80 -5.01 11.67 -5.12
C ILE A 80 -4.80 10.48 -4.21
N ALA A 81 -5.85 10.08 -3.47
CA ALA A 81 -5.96 8.77 -2.86
C ALA A 81 -6.95 7.95 -3.66
N PHE A 82 -6.56 6.78 -4.17
CA PHE A 82 -7.44 5.96 -5.01
C PHE A 82 -7.68 4.58 -4.42
N ASP A 83 -8.89 4.06 -4.66
CA ASP A 83 -9.17 2.65 -4.45
C ASP A 83 -8.62 1.85 -5.64
N PRO A 84 -7.87 0.78 -5.40
CA PRO A 84 -7.42 -0.10 -6.48
C PRO A 84 -8.55 -0.81 -7.19
N SER A 85 -8.30 -1.29 -8.39
CA SER A 85 -9.21 -2.18 -9.12
C SER A 85 -9.75 -3.28 -8.22
N PHE A 86 -11.03 -3.60 -8.37
CA PHE A 86 -11.78 -4.65 -7.66
C PHE A 86 -12.16 -4.36 -6.21
N THR A 87 -11.81 -3.20 -5.65
CA THR A 87 -12.03 -2.87 -4.23
C THR A 87 -12.65 -1.48 -4.05
N GLY A 88 -13.16 -1.20 -2.85
CA GLY A 88 -13.72 0.09 -2.50
C GLY A 88 -14.83 0.56 -3.45
N GLU A 89 -14.78 1.82 -3.85
CA GLU A 89 -15.67 2.41 -4.86
C GLU A 89 -15.19 2.21 -6.30
N SER A 90 -13.97 1.71 -6.52
CA SER A 90 -13.45 1.38 -7.85
C SER A 90 -14.17 0.19 -8.46
N GLY A 91 -14.17 0.14 -9.79
CA GLY A 91 -14.78 -0.92 -10.58
C GLY A 91 -13.95 -2.20 -10.63
N GLY A 92 -14.32 -3.04 -11.57
CA GLY A 92 -13.68 -4.34 -11.81
C GLY A 92 -14.45 -5.51 -11.19
N GLU A 93 -14.54 -6.59 -11.95
CA GLU A 93 -15.17 -7.86 -11.56
C GLU A 93 -14.21 -9.02 -11.84
N PRO A 94 -14.19 -10.05 -11.00
CA PRO A 94 -14.94 -10.19 -9.74
C PRO A 94 -14.40 -9.27 -8.64
N ARG A 95 -15.23 -8.95 -7.64
CA ARG A 95 -14.84 -8.09 -6.51
C ARG A 95 -13.88 -8.79 -5.56
N TYR A 96 -13.12 -7.99 -4.81
CA TYR A 96 -12.22 -8.43 -3.74
C TYR A 96 -11.13 -9.41 -4.20
N VAL A 97 -10.66 -9.24 -5.42
CA VAL A 97 -9.48 -9.94 -5.96
C VAL A 97 -8.27 -9.00 -6.04
N THR A 98 -7.10 -9.57 -6.20
CA THR A 98 -5.85 -8.82 -6.42
C THR A 98 -5.13 -9.40 -7.61
N SER A 99 -4.74 -8.56 -8.55
CA SER A 99 -3.90 -8.91 -9.68
C SER A 99 -2.69 -7.99 -9.67
N TRP A 100 -1.48 -8.54 -9.56
CA TRP A 100 -0.27 -7.75 -9.38
C TRP A 100 -0.03 -6.79 -10.55
N ASP A 101 -0.19 -7.28 -11.77
CA ASP A 101 -0.04 -6.52 -13.01
C ASP A 101 -1.12 -5.43 -13.17
N ILE A 102 -2.39 -5.74 -12.91
CA ILE A 102 -3.49 -4.76 -12.97
C ILE A 102 -3.30 -3.69 -11.89
N ASN A 103 -2.84 -4.06 -10.69
CA ASN A 103 -2.67 -3.10 -9.61
C ASN A 103 -1.41 -2.21 -9.79
N VAL A 104 -0.37 -2.70 -10.48
CA VAL A 104 0.73 -1.87 -10.96
C VAL A 104 0.22 -0.86 -12.00
N GLU A 105 -0.62 -1.30 -12.94
CA GLU A 105 -1.27 -0.43 -13.93
C GLU A 105 -2.19 0.61 -13.28
N ASP A 106 -2.84 0.30 -12.14
CA ASP A 106 -3.67 1.29 -11.42
C ASP A 106 -2.86 2.52 -11.01
N TYR A 107 -1.59 2.34 -10.57
CA TYR A 107 -0.69 3.47 -10.30
C TYR A 107 -0.28 4.21 -11.57
N GLN A 108 0.00 3.50 -12.67
CA GLN A 108 0.34 4.14 -13.95
C GLN A 108 -0.84 4.98 -14.46
N ALA A 109 -2.07 4.48 -14.35
CA ALA A 109 -3.28 5.23 -14.67
C ALA A 109 -3.48 6.45 -13.75
N ALA A 110 -3.11 6.35 -12.48
CA ALA A 110 -3.11 7.50 -11.56
C ALA A 110 -2.08 8.57 -11.99
N VAL A 111 -0.90 8.15 -12.47
CA VAL A 111 0.10 9.05 -13.06
C VAL A 111 -0.43 9.70 -14.34
N ASP A 112 -1.10 8.95 -15.21
CA ASP A 112 -1.76 9.49 -16.41
C ASP A 112 -2.79 10.56 -16.04
N PHE A 113 -3.65 10.26 -15.06
CA PHE A 113 -4.65 11.21 -14.57
C PHE A 113 -4.02 12.50 -14.05
N LEU A 114 -3.02 12.40 -13.18
CA LEU A 114 -2.34 13.57 -12.59
C LEU A 114 -1.59 14.38 -13.66
N SER A 115 -0.91 13.72 -14.59
CA SER A 115 -0.16 14.37 -15.68
C SER A 115 -1.05 15.25 -16.58
N ASN A 116 -2.35 15.00 -16.60
CA ASN A 116 -3.32 15.72 -17.43
C ASN A 116 -4.14 16.77 -16.63
N GLN A 117 -3.83 17.01 -15.34
CA GLN A 117 -4.46 18.09 -14.60
C GLN A 117 -3.81 19.43 -14.95
N GLU A 118 -4.62 20.48 -15.14
CA GLU A 118 -4.15 21.82 -15.55
C GLU A 118 -3.17 22.45 -14.55
N ASN A 119 -3.38 22.20 -13.27
CA ASN A 119 -2.59 22.71 -12.14
C ASN A 119 -1.45 21.79 -11.69
N VAL A 120 -1.14 20.72 -12.44
CA VAL A 120 -0.04 19.78 -12.15
C VAL A 120 1.13 20.00 -13.09
N ASP A 121 2.34 19.95 -12.54
CA ASP A 121 3.58 19.83 -13.32
C ASP A 121 3.84 18.36 -13.65
N PRO A 122 3.65 17.92 -14.90
CA PRO A 122 3.78 16.51 -15.26
C PRO A 122 5.20 15.97 -15.12
N GLU A 123 6.20 16.85 -15.00
CA GLU A 123 7.59 16.46 -14.75
C GLU A 123 7.90 16.25 -13.26
N LYS A 124 6.91 16.48 -12.38
CA LYS A 124 7.07 16.42 -10.90
C LYS A 124 6.04 15.51 -10.25
N ILE A 125 5.93 14.28 -10.73
CA ILE A 125 4.99 13.29 -10.20
C ILE A 125 5.72 12.26 -9.34
N SER A 126 5.15 12.00 -8.16
CA SER A 126 5.62 11.00 -7.22
C SER A 126 4.48 10.05 -6.85
N ILE A 127 4.81 8.92 -6.24
CA ILE A 127 3.82 8.00 -5.71
C ILE A 127 4.13 7.63 -4.25
N ILE A 128 3.09 7.36 -3.48
CA ILE A 128 3.19 6.82 -2.11
C ILE A 128 2.38 5.54 -2.04
N GLY A 129 3.02 4.46 -1.65
CA GLY A 129 2.36 3.20 -1.32
C GLY A 129 2.44 2.91 0.17
N ILE A 130 1.38 2.33 0.74
CA ILE A 130 1.32 1.99 2.15
C ILE A 130 1.06 0.49 2.30
N CYS A 131 1.84 -0.20 3.15
CA CYS A 131 1.72 -1.64 3.40
C CYS A 131 1.89 -2.46 2.11
N GLY A 132 0.92 -3.29 1.73
CA GLY A 132 0.97 -4.06 0.49
C GLY A 132 1.04 -3.21 -0.77
N TRP A 133 0.43 -2.04 -0.77
CA TRP A 133 0.49 -1.09 -1.88
C TRP A 133 1.83 -0.37 -1.97
N ALA A 134 2.63 -0.36 -0.92
CA ALA A 134 4.02 0.06 -0.99
C ALA A 134 4.87 -0.91 -1.84
N GLY A 135 4.57 -2.21 -1.78
CA GLY A 135 5.17 -3.18 -2.69
C GLY A 135 4.73 -2.97 -4.15
N VAL A 136 3.44 -2.67 -4.38
CA VAL A 136 2.95 -2.34 -5.73
C VAL A 136 3.59 -1.04 -6.24
N ALA A 137 3.72 -0.01 -5.39
CA ALA A 137 4.40 1.23 -5.76
C ALA A 137 5.87 1.01 -6.13
N LEU A 138 6.59 0.18 -5.39
CA LEU A 138 7.97 -0.18 -5.71
C LEU A 138 8.08 -0.91 -7.06
N GLU A 139 7.18 -1.86 -7.34
CA GLU A 139 7.11 -2.52 -8.64
C GLU A 139 6.77 -1.54 -9.76
N THR A 140 5.84 -0.60 -9.52
CA THR A 140 5.51 0.45 -10.50
C THR A 140 6.73 1.31 -10.84
N ALA A 141 7.56 1.62 -9.85
CA ALA A 141 8.79 2.40 -10.06
C ALA A 141 9.83 1.70 -10.96
N THR A 142 9.76 0.38 -11.13
CA THR A 142 10.60 -0.36 -12.10
C THR A 142 10.16 -0.14 -13.55
N ILE A 143 8.89 0.25 -13.77
CA ILE A 143 8.25 0.28 -15.08
C ILE A 143 7.99 1.71 -15.54
N ASP A 144 7.47 2.57 -14.64
CA ASP A 144 7.05 3.93 -15.01
C ASP A 144 8.13 4.96 -14.71
N THR A 145 8.87 5.34 -15.73
CA THR A 145 9.98 6.30 -15.67
C THR A 145 9.56 7.76 -15.44
N ARG A 146 8.26 8.07 -15.50
CA ARG A 146 7.71 9.41 -15.22
C ARG A 146 7.68 9.71 -13.73
N ILE A 147 7.67 8.67 -12.88
CA ILE A 147 7.67 8.80 -11.43
C ILE A 147 9.05 9.24 -10.97
N LYS A 148 9.16 10.41 -10.34
CA LYS A 148 10.43 10.99 -9.88
C LYS A 148 10.86 10.47 -8.51
N ALA A 149 9.89 10.31 -7.60
CA ALA A 149 10.13 9.75 -6.27
C ALA A 149 9.03 8.76 -5.87
N THR A 150 9.43 7.66 -5.26
CA THR A 150 8.52 6.63 -4.73
C THR A 150 8.72 6.50 -3.23
N ILE A 151 7.64 6.62 -2.47
CA ILE A 151 7.64 6.41 -1.02
C ILE A 151 6.94 5.09 -0.71
N CYS A 152 7.63 4.21 -0.01
CA CYS A 152 7.15 2.91 0.43
C CYS A 152 7.00 2.90 1.96
N SER A 153 5.80 3.24 2.47
CA SER A 153 5.55 3.24 3.91
C SER A 153 5.15 1.85 4.41
N THR A 154 5.83 1.37 5.44
CA THR A 154 5.54 0.10 6.13
C THR A 154 5.30 -1.08 5.16
N MET A 155 6.20 -1.25 4.19
CA MET A 155 6.03 -2.08 3.00
C MET A 155 5.80 -3.57 3.28
N TYR A 156 4.93 -4.17 2.45
CA TYR A 156 4.74 -5.61 2.35
C TYR A 156 5.04 -6.11 0.93
N ASN A 157 5.70 -7.25 0.85
CA ASN A 157 5.77 -8.04 -0.38
C ASN A 157 4.64 -9.08 -0.35
N ILE A 158 3.46 -8.73 -0.88
CA ILE A 158 2.27 -9.59 -0.87
C ILE A 158 2.51 -10.93 -1.59
N PRO A 159 3.14 -10.97 -2.79
CA PRO A 159 3.50 -12.24 -3.43
C PRO A 159 4.35 -13.16 -2.53
N ARG A 160 5.35 -12.60 -1.82
CA ARG A 160 6.19 -13.38 -0.89
C ARG A 160 5.39 -13.98 0.26
N ILE A 161 4.51 -13.18 0.88
CA ILE A 161 3.64 -13.67 1.97
C ILE A 161 2.71 -14.77 1.47
N ARG A 162 2.08 -14.59 0.32
CA ARG A 162 1.19 -15.60 -0.25
C ARG A 162 1.91 -16.90 -0.60
N THR A 163 3.16 -16.80 -1.01
CA THR A 163 3.98 -17.94 -1.43
C THR A 163 4.67 -18.64 -0.26
N ASN A 164 5.33 -17.87 0.61
CA ASN A 164 6.26 -18.37 1.62
C ASN A 164 5.76 -18.24 3.07
N GLY A 165 4.63 -17.56 3.30
CA GLY A 165 4.16 -17.24 4.65
C GLY A 165 4.97 -16.12 5.33
N TYR A 166 4.57 -15.75 6.53
CA TYR A 166 5.31 -14.78 7.34
C TYR A 166 6.69 -15.34 7.70
N PHE A 167 7.72 -14.50 7.62
CA PHE A 167 9.12 -14.85 7.91
C PHE A 167 9.65 -16.01 7.06
N ASP A 168 9.06 -16.22 5.88
CA ASP A 168 9.35 -17.34 4.98
C ASP A 168 9.20 -18.73 5.63
N SER A 169 8.39 -18.84 6.68
CA SER A 169 8.21 -20.07 7.48
C SER A 169 7.61 -21.22 6.70
N GLU A 170 7.04 -20.96 5.53
CA GLU A 170 6.42 -21.94 4.63
C GLU A 170 7.14 -22.00 3.27
N ASN A 171 8.40 -21.57 3.23
CA ASN A 171 9.22 -21.55 2.01
C ASN A 171 9.77 -22.94 1.66
N SER A 172 8.89 -23.87 1.27
CA SER A 172 9.25 -25.15 0.70
C SER A 172 8.35 -25.53 -0.48
N VAL A 173 8.81 -26.44 -1.32
CA VAL A 173 8.02 -26.95 -2.47
C VAL A 173 6.74 -27.59 -1.98
N GLU A 174 6.82 -28.37 -0.91
CA GLU A 174 5.70 -29.11 -0.30
C GLU A 174 4.65 -28.13 0.22
N LYS A 175 5.04 -27.10 1.01
CA LYS A 175 4.13 -26.09 1.56
C LYS A 175 3.45 -25.28 0.46
N ARG A 176 4.20 -24.86 -0.55
CA ARG A 176 3.61 -24.17 -1.71
C ARG A 176 2.64 -25.06 -2.48
N ARG A 177 2.93 -26.37 -2.61
CA ARG A 177 2.02 -27.33 -3.24
C ARG A 177 0.73 -27.50 -2.44
N GLU A 178 0.81 -27.64 -1.11
CA GLU A 178 -0.36 -27.69 -0.22
C GLU A 178 -1.27 -26.47 -0.42
N LYS A 179 -0.70 -25.25 -0.40
CA LYS A 179 -1.44 -24.01 -0.66
C LYS A 179 -2.13 -24.03 -2.03
N ARG A 180 -1.43 -24.43 -3.09
CA ARG A 180 -2.01 -24.51 -4.44
C ARG A 180 -3.16 -25.50 -4.51
N ILE A 181 -3.05 -26.66 -3.86
CA ILE A 181 -4.14 -27.63 -3.78
C ILE A 181 -5.37 -27.02 -3.10
N ALA A 182 -5.18 -26.38 -1.95
CA ALA A 182 -6.28 -25.76 -1.21
C ALA A 182 -6.99 -24.66 -2.05
N VAL A 183 -6.23 -23.78 -2.69
CA VAL A 183 -6.78 -22.72 -3.55
C VAL A 183 -7.49 -23.30 -4.78
N ASN A 184 -6.94 -24.33 -5.42
CA ASN A 184 -7.56 -24.96 -6.59
C ASN A 184 -8.85 -25.70 -6.24
N ASN A 185 -8.91 -26.34 -5.07
CA ASN A 185 -10.16 -26.92 -4.56
C ASN A 185 -11.21 -25.85 -4.34
N GLN A 186 -10.82 -24.70 -3.72
CA GLN A 186 -11.74 -23.59 -3.53
C GLN A 186 -12.24 -23.02 -4.87
N ARG A 187 -11.37 -22.89 -5.89
CA ARG A 187 -11.81 -22.46 -7.24
C ARG A 187 -12.91 -23.35 -7.81
N THR A 188 -12.80 -24.67 -7.59
CA THR A 188 -13.82 -25.62 -8.04
C THR A 188 -15.15 -25.40 -7.32
N GLU A 189 -15.11 -25.15 -6.01
CA GLU A 189 -16.31 -24.84 -5.24
C GLU A 189 -16.92 -23.48 -5.61
N ASP A 190 -16.10 -22.44 -5.78
CA ASP A 190 -16.52 -21.12 -6.24
C ASP A 190 -17.26 -21.22 -7.59
N PHE A 191 -16.72 -22.01 -8.53
CA PHE A 191 -17.37 -22.22 -9.83
C PHE A 191 -18.72 -22.93 -9.72
N LYS A 192 -18.82 -23.94 -8.84
CA LYS A 192 -20.10 -24.64 -8.61
C LYS A 192 -21.16 -23.74 -7.99
N ASN A 193 -20.74 -22.85 -7.08
CA ASN A 193 -21.64 -21.96 -6.35
C ASN A 193 -21.99 -20.70 -7.15
N GLY A 194 -21.24 -20.35 -8.20
CA GLY A 194 -21.42 -19.13 -8.97
C GLY A 194 -20.91 -17.87 -8.28
N GLU A 195 -20.24 -18.02 -7.14
CA GLU A 195 -19.68 -16.90 -6.37
C GLU A 195 -18.35 -17.30 -5.69
N MET A 196 -17.49 -16.32 -5.43
CA MET A 196 -16.22 -16.54 -4.73
C MET A 196 -16.41 -16.44 -3.22
N LYS A 197 -15.91 -17.43 -2.49
CA LYS A 197 -15.84 -17.38 -1.03
C LYS A 197 -14.87 -16.30 -0.58
N LEU A 198 -15.32 -15.41 0.32
CA LEU A 198 -14.45 -14.43 0.97
C LEU A 198 -13.77 -15.01 2.21
N GLN A 199 -12.54 -14.55 2.48
CA GLN A 199 -11.77 -14.93 3.67
C GLN A 199 -10.65 -13.92 3.97
N GLY A 200 -10.14 -13.96 5.20
CA GLY A 200 -8.95 -13.21 5.61
C GLY A 200 -9.25 -11.77 6.03
N GLY A 201 -10.50 -11.40 6.26
CA GLY A 201 -10.85 -10.18 6.98
C GLY A 201 -10.39 -10.26 8.45
N ILE A 202 -10.17 -9.12 9.07
CA ILE A 202 -9.84 -9.06 10.49
C ILE A 202 -11.11 -9.42 11.30
N PRO A 203 -11.06 -10.37 12.25
CA PRO A 203 -12.26 -10.81 12.96
C PRO A 203 -12.84 -9.66 13.78
N LYS A 204 -14.18 -9.54 13.80
CA LYS A 204 -14.89 -8.50 14.57
C LYS A 204 -14.64 -8.60 16.07
N ILE A 205 -14.43 -9.80 16.57
CA ILE A 205 -14.15 -10.10 17.99
C ILE A 205 -12.86 -10.90 18.05
N LEU A 206 -11.94 -10.46 18.88
CA LEU A 206 -10.73 -11.24 19.13
C LEU A 206 -11.08 -12.53 19.88
N PRO A 207 -10.46 -13.68 19.53
CA PRO A 207 -10.72 -14.94 20.21
C PRO A 207 -10.33 -14.83 21.70
N GLU A 208 -11.26 -15.23 22.58
CA GLU A 208 -11.01 -15.26 24.01
C GLU A 208 -10.00 -16.38 24.38
N GLY A 209 -9.15 -16.10 25.35
CA GLY A 209 -8.21 -17.08 25.89
C GLY A 209 -7.03 -17.43 24.97
N VAL A 210 -6.90 -16.76 23.82
CA VAL A 210 -5.77 -16.93 22.89
C VAL A 210 -4.87 -15.71 22.98
N GLU A 211 -3.59 -15.92 23.30
CA GLU A 211 -2.59 -14.86 23.23
C GLU A 211 -2.22 -14.63 21.74
N LEU A 212 -2.71 -13.51 21.19
CA LEU A 212 -2.39 -13.12 19.82
C LEU A 212 -1.07 -12.34 19.77
N PRO A 213 -0.25 -12.53 18.73
CA PRO A 213 0.88 -11.66 18.47
C PRO A 213 0.47 -10.19 18.42
N LYS A 214 1.36 -9.29 18.92
CA LYS A 214 1.06 -7.85 18.99
C LYS A 214 0.55 -7.29 17.66
N PHE A 215 1.16 -7.64 16.55
CA PHE A 215 0.77 -7.12 15.24
C PHE A 215 -0.67 -7.49 14.84
N GLN A 216 -1.19 -8.65 15.28
CA GLN A 216 -2.58 -9.02 15.02
C GLN A 216 -3.54 -8.18 15.86
N LYS A 217 -3.16 -7.84 17.10
CA LYS A 217 -3.91 -6.90 17.94
C LYS A 217 -3.89 -5.49 17.35
N ASP A 218 -2.74 -5.03 16.83
CA ASP A 218 -2.60 -3.73 16.16
C ASP A 218 -3.48 -3.63 14.91
N TYR A 219 -3.57 -4.69 14.10
CA TYR A 219 -4.50 -4.76 12.98
C TYR A 219 -5.96 -4.73 13.43
N TRP A 220 -6.31 -5.48 14.48
CA TRP A 220 -7.66 -5.46 15.03
C TRP A 220 -8.02 -4.05 15.52
N ASP A 221 -7.14 -3.41 16.27
CA ASP A 221 -7.33 -2.06 16.77
C ASP A 221 -7.59 -1.07 15.62
N TYR A 222 -6.81 -1.16 14.55
CA TYR A 222 -6.99 -0.28 13.39
C TYR A 222 -8.30 -0.61 12.63
N TYR A 223 -8.51 -1.85 12.23
CA TYR A 223 -9.60 -2.20 11.29
C TYR A 223 -10.96 -2.45 11.94
N GLN A 224 -11.03 -2.71 13.24
CA GLN A 224 -12.28 -3.08 13.93
C GLN A 224 -12.72 -2.07 15.00
N THR A 225 -12.00 -0.96 15.18
CA THR A 225 -12.38 0.14 16.08
C THR A 225 -12.61 1.44 15.30
N PRO A 226 -13.20 2.50 15.91
CA PRO A 226 -13.36 3.80 15.26
C PRO A 226 -12.05 4.45 14.77
N ARG A 227 -10.90 3.92 15.17
CA ARG A 227 -9.59 4.36 14.70
C ARG A 227 -9.46 4.29 13.18
N GLY A 228 -9.92 3.19 12.58
CA GLY A 228 -9.76 3.00 11.14
C GLY A 228 -10.78 2.06 10.51
N TYR A 229 -11.84 1.63 11.24
CA TYR A 229 -12.92 0.82 10.64
C TYR A 229 -13.57 1.56 9.48
N HIS A 230 -13.75 0.87 8.36
CA HIS A 230 -14.51 1.40 7.24
C HIS A 230 -15.38 0.31 6.58
N LYS A 231 -16.65 0.69 6.29
CA LYS A 231 -17.67 -0.24 5.73
C LYS A 231 -17.29 -0.85 4.37
N ARG A 232 -16.42 -0.21 3.58
CA ARG A 232 -15.96 -0.70 2.27
C ARG A 232 -14.61 -1.41 2.32
N SER A 233 -13.90 -1.36 3.44
CA SER A 233 -12.60 -2.01 3.61
C SER A 233 -12.76 -3.53 3.69
N SER A 234 -12.02 -4.28 2.85
CA SER A 234 -11.99 -5.74 2.90
C SER A 234 -11.48 -6.24 4.25
N ASN A 235 -10.49 -5.58 4.84
CA ASN A 235 -9.94 -5.97 6.14
C ASN A 235 -10.92 -5.75 7.30
N SER A 236 -11.76 -4.70 7.23
CA SER A 236 -12.78 -4.44 8.24
C SER A 236 -14.01 -5.35 8.12
N ASN A 237 -14.11 -6.12 7.04
CA ASN A 237 -15.25 -6.97 6.72
C ASN A 237 -14.82 -8.40 6.38
N ASP A 238 -15.39 -9.01 5.33
CA ASP A 238 -15.25 -10.44 5.05
C ASP A 238 -13.91 -10.82 4.37
N GLY A 239 -13.10 -9.84 4.02
CA GLY A 239 -11.77 -10.06 3.44
C GLY A 239 -11.76 -10.13 1.93
N TRP A 240 -11.06 -11.11 1.38
CA TRP A 240 -10.71 -11.26 -0.04
C TRP A 240 -11.28 -12.54 -0.61
N ALA A 241 -11.52 -12.56 -1.92
CA ALA A 241 -11.85 -13.79 -2.64
C ALA A 241 -10.75 -14.84 -2.44
N ALA A 242 -11.09 -15.95 -1.81
CA ALA A 242 -10.13 -16.98 -1.37
C ALA A 242 -9.26 -17.52 -2.52
N SER A 243 -9.86 -17.67 -3.70
CA SER A 243 -9.21 -18.15 -4.91
C SER A 243 -8.78 -17.04 -5.88
N GLY A 244 -9.17 -15.79 -5.61
CA GLY A 244 -9.04 -14.66 -6.56
C GLY A 244 -7.61 -14.13 -6.75
N SER A 245 -6.68 -14.48 -5.86
CA SER A 245 -5.30 -13.98 -5.88
C SER A 245 -4.27 -15.08 -6.16
N THR A 246 -4.65 -16.13 -6.88
CA THR A 246 -3.78 -17.29 -7.15
C THR A 246 -2.51 -16.92 -7.91
N SER A 247 -2.59 -15.94 -8.81
CA SER A 247 -1.45 -15.46 -9.61
C SER A 247 -0.31 -14.90 -8.76
N LEU A 248 -0.62 -14.32 -7.60
CA LEU A 248 0.39 -13.81 -6.67
C LEU A 248 1.38 -14.89 -6.21
N MET A 249 0.95 -16.15 -6.15
CA MET A 249 1.82 -17.28 -5.76
C MET A 249 2.90 -17.60 -6.80
N ASN A 250 2.83 -17.06 -8.00
CA ASN A 250 3.82 -17.23 -9.05
C ASN A 250 4.50 -15.92 -9.45
N CYS A 251 4.14 -14.81 -8.80
CA CYS A 251 4.73 -13.50 -9.04
C CYS A 251 6.10 -13.42 -8.34
N ARG A 252 7.10 -12.91 -9.06
CA ARG A 252 8.42 -12.54 -8.53
C ARG A 252 8.50 -11.03 -8.44
N ALA A 253 7.86 -10.47 -7.42
CA ALA A 253 7.93 -9.05 -7.16
C ALA A 253 9.39 -8.60 -6.96
N PHE A 254 9.69 -7.40 -7.47
CA PHE A 254 10.99 -6.73 -7.34
C PHE A 254 12.15 -7.37 -8.11
N ALA A 255 11.85 -8.24 -9.09
CA ALA A 255 12.89 -8.92 -9.88
C ALA A 255 13.86 -7.95 -10.59
N PHE A 256 13.42 -6.70 -10.81
CA PHE A 256 14.19 -5.63 -11.45
C PHE A 256 14.34 -4.39 -10.56
N ALA A 257 14.21 -4.53 -9.24
CA ALA A 257 14.32 -3.40 -8.32
C ALA A 257 15.68 -2.68 -8.38
N ASN A 258 16.75 -3.42 -8.69
CA ASN A 258 18.10 -2.88 -8.89
C ASN A 258 18.25 -2.03 -10.17
N GLU A 259 17.25 -2.02 -11.04
CA GLU A 259 17.24 -1.19 -12.26
C GLU A 259 16.52 0.15 -12.07
N ILE A 260 15.88 0.39 -10.92
CA ILE A 260 15.18 1.65 -10.63
C ILE A 260 16.18 2.80 -10.58
N GLN A 261 16.05 3.73 -11.54
CA GLN A 261 16.91 4.93 -11.61
C GLN A 261 16.38 6.07 -10.72
N ASN A 262 15.06 6.20 -10.58
CA ASN A 262 14.41 7.27 -9.84
C ASN A 262 14.54 7.08 -8.32
N ALA A 263 14.28 8.14 -7.56
CA ALA A 263 14.45 8.12 -6.11
C ALA A 263 13.43 7.19 -5.42
N VAL A 264 13.88 6.46 -4.42
CA VAL A 264 13.00 5.61 -3.58
C VAL A 264 13.34 5.80 -2.11
N MET A 265 12.32 6.10 -1.31
CA MET A 265 12.41 6.10 0.15
C MET A 265 11.49 5.02 0.72
N ILE A 266 12.07 4.13 1.52
CA ILE A 266 11.30 3.16 2.30
C ILE A 266 11.26 3.62 3.75
N VAL A 267 10.06 3.77 4.32
CA VAL A 267 9.84 4.11 5.72
C VAL A 267 9.25 2.90 6.43
N HIS A 268 9.87 2.43 7.51
CA HIS A 268 9.36 1.27 8.24
C HIS A 268 9.52 1.43 9.75
N GLY A 269 8.58 0.86 10.52
CA GLY A 269 8.65 0.90 11.98
C GLY A 269 9.68 -0.09 12.54
N GLU A 270 10.43 0.32 13.56
CA GLU A 270 11.41 -0.54 14.23
C GLU A 270 10.77 -1.84 14.77
N LYS A 271 9.57 -1.74 15.33
CA LYS A 271 8.84 -2.87 15.94
C LYS A 271 7.86 -3.57 14.98
N ALA A 272 7.88 -3.20 13.71
CA ALA A 272 7.00 -3.79 12.73
C ALA A 272 7.45 -5.21 12.36
N HIS A 273 6.52 -6.17 12.44
CA HIS A 273 6.75 -7.58 12.08
C HIS A 273 7.12 -7.79 10.60
N SER A 274 6.80 -6.82 9.74
CA SER A 274 7.06 -6.83 8.28
C SER A 274 8.38 -6.17 7.89
N ARG A 275 9.15 -5.65 8.84
CA ARG A 275 10.34 -4.84 8.62
C ARG A 275 11.37 -5.52 7.70
N TYR A 276 11.58 -6.83 7.87
CA TYR A 276 12.51 -7.61 7.05
C TYR A 276 12.25 -7.50 5.53
N MET A 277 10.99 -7.30 5.12
CA MET A 277 10.65 -7.15 3.68
C MET A 277 11.17 -5.84 3.11
N SER A 278 11.13 -4.77 3.89
CA SER A 278 11.67 -3.46 3.51
C SER A 278 13.20 -3.47 3.45
N GLU A 279 13.82 -4.13 4.40
CA GLU A 279 15.29 -4.29 4.42
C GLU A 279 15.77 -5.11 3.23
N ASP A 280 15.11 -6.22 2.92
CA ASP A 280 15.44 -7.05 1.77
C ASP A 280 15.23 -6.29 0.45
N ALA A 281 14.14 -5.52 0.32
CA ALA A 281 13.90 -4.70 -0.87
C ALA A 281 14.94 -3.58 -1.04
N PHE A 282 15.35 -2.94 0.05
CA PHE A 282 16.43 -1.95 0.00
C PHE A 282 17.77 -2.58 -0.40
N ALA A 283 18.08 -3.75 0.15
CA ALA A 283 19.26 -4.51 -0.22
C ALA A 283 19.24 -4.95 -1.70
N GLU A 284 18.07 -5.37 -2.22
CA GLU A 284 17.89 -5.72 -3.63
C GLU A 284 18.15 -4.53 -4.56
N MET A 285 17.61 -3.35 -4.21
CA MET A 285 17.82 -2.13 -5.00
C MET A 285 19.24 -1.62 -5.02
N THR A 286 19.98 -1.77 -3.92
CA THR A 286 21.23 -1.05 -3.69
C THR A 286 22.46 -1.95 -3.63
N GLY A 287 22.28 -3.24 -3.41
CA GLY A 287 23.36 -4.18 -3.07
C GLY A 287 23.90 -3.99 -1.64
N HIS A 288 23.21 -3.17 -0.81
CA HIS A 288 23.59 -2.94 0.58
C HIS A 288 23.60 -4.25 1.38
N LYS A 289 24.58 -4.41 2.24
CA LYS A 289 24.71 -5.58 3.12
C LYS A 289 24.61 -5.14 4.57
N TYR A 290 23.60 -5.65 5.26
CA TYR A 290 23.49 -5.43 6.69
C TYR A 290 24.36 -6.41 7.47
N GLU A 291 24.91 -5.94 8.59
CA GLU A 291 25.45 -6.86 9.59
C GLU A 291 24.30 -7.61 10.22
N THR A 292 24.42 -8.94 10.27
CA THR A 292 23.38 -9.79 10.87
C THR A 292 23.23 -9.45 12.34
N ASN A 293 22.08 -8.90 12.74
CA ASN A 293 21.79 -8.78 14.15
C ASN A 293 21.06 -10.03 14.64
N ASN A 294 21.32 -10.44 15.89
CA ASN A 294 20.68 -11.59 16.51
C ASN A 294 19.39 -11.18 17.24
N ALA A 295 18.66 -10.18 16.72
CA ALA A 295 17.40 -9.79 17.33
C ALA A 295 16.43 -10.98 17.32
N PRO A 296 15.76 -11.26 18.43
CA PRO A 296 14.85 -12.40 18.51
C PRO A 296 13.63 -12.19 17.64
N ALA A 297 13.16 -13.27 16.99
CA ALA A 297 11.86 -13.26 16.33
C ALA A 297 10.76 -12.71 17.28
N PRO A 298 9.75 -11.98 16.77
CA PRO A 298 9.42 -11.76 15.35
C PRO A 298 10.08 -10.52 14.72
N TYR A 299 10.91 -9.79 15.43
CA TYR A 299 11.48 -8.50 15.01
C TYR A 299 12.94 -8.66 14.57
N THR A 300 13.16 -9.51 13.58
CA THR A 300 14.49 -9.73 13.01
C THR A 300 14.80 -8.67 11.95
N GLY A 301 14.98 -7.42 12.38
CA GLY A 301 15.50 -6.37 11.52
C GLY A 301 17.02 -6.29 11.63
N ASN A 302 17.70 -6.05 10.51
CA ASN A 302 19.15 -5.90 10.44
C ASN A 302 19.58 -4.45 10.27
N ALA A 303 18.74 -3.59 9.68
CA ALA A 303 19.04 -2.18 9.52
C ALA A 303 19.08 -1.45 10.89
N PRO A 304 19.97 -0.47 11.08
CA PRO A 304 19.92 0.38 12.27
C PRO A 304 18.64 1.21 12.30
N VAL A 305 18.25 1.66 13.49
CA VAL A 305 17.23 2.70 13.64
C VAL A 305 17.77 3.99 13.05
N GLY A 306 16.90 4.76 12.40
CA GLY A 306 17.27 5.96 11.68
C GLY A 306 17.44 5.70 10.18
N GLU A 307 18.25 6.50 9.54
CA GLU A 307 18.38 6.58 8.08
C GLU A 307 19.60 5.78 7.59
N THR A 308 19.36 4.99 6.53
CA THR A 308 20.40 4.38 5.71
C THR A 308 20.20 4.83 4.27
N ARG A 309 21.21 5.43 3.64
CA ARG A 309 21.12 6.01 2.30
C ARG A 309 22.22 5.47 1.37
N GLU A 310 21.82 5.09 0.16
CA GLU A 310 22.69 4.67 -0.94
C GLU A 310 22.25 5.42 -2.21
N GLY A 311 23.01 6.49 -2.53
CA GLY A 311 22.64 7.37 -3.64
C GLY A 311 21.30 8.07 -3.42
N ASN A 312 20.34 7.82 -4.31
CA ASN A 312 18.96 8.32 -4.20
C ASN A 312 17.99 7.28 -3.64
N LYS A 313 18.49 6.23 -2.99
CA LYS A 313 17.70 5.24 -2.27
C LYS A 313 17.88 5.42 -0.77
N GLU A 314 16.78 5.43 -0.03
CA GLU A 314 16.79 5.64 1.42
C GLU A 314 15.92 4.60 2.12
N LEU A 315 16.41 4.07 3.23
CA LEU A 315 15.65 3.28 4.19
C LEU A 315 15.64 4.02 5.52
N LEU A 316 14.47 4.42 5.98
CA LEU A 316 14.26 5.07 7.26
C LEU A 316 13.54 4.13 8.24
N ILE A 317 14.22 3.73 9.30
CA ILE A 317 13.62 2.94 10.38
C ILE A 317 13.20 3.88 11.51
N VAL A 318 11.89 3.98 11.73
CA VAL A 318 11.27 4.84 12.74
C VAL A 318 11.31 4.15 14.09
N GLU A 319 12.01 4.77 15.06
CA GLU A 319 12.20 4.23 16.41
C GLU A 319 10.86 3.94 17.09
N GLY A 320 10.75 2.78 17.73
CA GLY A 320 9.59 2.35 18.52
C GLY A 320 8.31 2.06 17.76
N ALA A 321 8.20 2.50 16.49
CA ALA A 321 6.99 2.39 15.71
C ALA A 321 6.65 0.95 15.33
N SER A 322 5.38 0.59 15.43
CA SER A 322 4.80 -0.64 14.88
C SER A 322 4.41 -0.48 13.39
N HIS A 323 3.89 -1.54 12.81
CA HIS A 323 3.40 -1.50 11.43
C HIS A 323 2.20 -0.53 11.26
N CYS A 324 1.23 -0.60 12.17
CA CYS A 324 0.00 0.19 12.10
C CYS A 324 0.17 1.63 12.62
N ASP A 325 1.24 1.94 13.34
CA ASP A 325 1.51 3.32 13.76
C ASP A 325 1.81 4.21 12.54
N LEU A 326 2.35 3.63 11.47
CA LEU A 326 2.57 4.30 10.19
C LEU A 326 1.32 4.38 9.29
N TYR A 327 0.14 4.03 9.79
CA TYR A 327 -1.11 4.18 9.04
C TYR A 327 -1.77 5.56 9.26
N ASP A 328 -1.77 6.04 10.50
CA ASP A 328 -2.59 7.18 10.92
C ASP A 328 -2.00 8.03 12.06
N GLN A 329 -0.87 7.62 12.65
CA GLN A 329 -0.25 8.35 13.76
C GLN A 329 0.60 9.50 13.22
N LYS A 330 -0.01 10.70 13.09
CA LYS A 330 0.64 11.89 12.51
C LYS A 330 1.99 12.22 13.13
N ASP A 331 2.11 12.05 14.45
CA ASP A 331 3.34 12.39 15.20
C ASP A 331 4.44 11.32 15.05
N ILE A 332 4.10 10.14 14.52
CA ILE A 332 5.03 9.03 14.29
C ILE A 332 5.44 8.96 12.83
N ILE A 333 4.51 9.21 11.91
CA ILE A 333 4.80 9.21 10.48
C ILE A 333 5.71 10.39 10.15
N PRO A 334 6.90 10.17 9.57
CA PRO A 334 7.88 11.22 9.33
C PRO A 334 7.55 12.06 8.11
N PHE A 335 6.36 12.70 8.09
CA PHE A 335 5.88 13.48 6.93
C PHE A 335 6.86 14.56 6.48
N ASP A 336 7.56 15.21 7.40
CA ASP A 336 8.54 16.25 7.05
C ASP A 336 9.75 15.68 6.29
N LYS A 337 10.18 14.45 6.63
CA LYS A 337 11.23 13.75 5.90
C LYS A 337 10.74 13.27 4.53
N ILE A 338 9.51 12.75 4.46
CA ILE A 338 8.87 12.36 3.20
C ILE A 338 8.77 13.56 2.26
N GLU A 339 8.30 14.70 2.76
CA GLU A 339 8.21 15.96 2.00
C GLU A 339 9.58 16.39 1.49
N ALA A 340 10.59 16.44 2.38
CA ALA A 340 11.93 16.84 2.04
C ALA A 340 12.55 15.92 0.96
N PHE A 341 12.40 14.61 1.11
CA PHE A 341 12.89 13.62 0.15
C PHE A 341 12.24 13.79 -1.23
N ILE A 342 10.91 13.97 -1.29
CA ILE A 342 10.22 14.21 -2.55
C ILE A 342 10.73 15.49 -3.18
N LYS A 343 10.78 16.60 -2.44
CA LYS A 343 11.22 17.92 -2.95
C LYS A 343 12.68 17.93 -3.42
N GLU A 344 13.55 17.11 -2.83
CA GLU A 344 14.94 16.94 -3.26
C GLU A 344 15.05 16.28 -4.64
N ASN A 345 14.06 15.45 -5.02
CA ASN A 345 14.15 14.54 -6.16
C ASN A 345 13.19 14.84 -7.33
N ILE A 346 12.48 15.99 -7.28
CA ILE A 346 11.52 16.41 -8.33
C ILE A 346 11.91 17.69 -9.06
#